data_bd2e4e2cead3168c541f4cafd7f9128a
#
_entry.id   bd2e4e2cead3168c541f4cafd7f9128a
#
_cell.length_a   1.000
_cell.length_b   1.000
_cell.length_c   1.000
_cell.angle_alpha   90.00
_cell.angle_beta   90.00
_cell.angle_gamma   90.00
#
_symmetry.space_group_name_H-M   'P 1'
#
loop_
_entity.id
_entity.type
_entity.pdbx_description
1 polymer ?
#
loop_
_entity_poly.entity_id
_entity_poly.type
_entity_poly.pdbx_seq_one_letter_code
_entity_poly.pdbx_strand_id
1 'polypeptide(L)'
;MQQRPLLGLFLNPWGATARAVELRDDTLRATAGHPASVPLSELSSAPVVRRGLLSSTVVFPNTAGHRFMVRGVGHSKADAFSRTVSAAWTRYNIGLLEKDALRINGLLSAIGELRNPTHYPSACLLMPILAKAKILDTTLLSKLRPEAIGTDQTRRIEPISAFAKAPKRFREQAIARFVETELMHWHDFFDSVESNPLTPEQRLAIVVDEDATLVLAGAGSGKTSVITAKAAYLMKAGIRKPEEILLLAFARGAAQEMSARIEERCGAPVEVKTFHALAYHIIGVVDGSKPALAPHATDDVAFLALIRKILKDLFGAQPAVYRATIDWFAQFFVVPQSPWDFKTKDAYYTYIEKQDLRTLQGEQVKSYEELLIANWLYEKGIAYAYEPLYELPLKGTGRRIYTPDFKLTDSGIYIEHFGVRRKRMRDGTEHLMTAPYIDRDAYLADMEW
;
A
#
# COMPACT_ATOMS: atom_id res chain seq x y z
N MET A 1 -4.62 -8.80 -66.37
CA MET A 1 -5.72 -8.04 -67.00
C MET A 1 -5.11 -7.01 -67.92
N GLN A 2 -5.38 -7.05 -69.26
CA GLN A 2 -4.79 -6.15 -70.24
C GLN A 2 -5.68 -4.94 -70.52
N GLN A 3 -5.11 -3.74 -70.58
CA GLN A 3 -5.79 -2.51 -71.00
C GLN A 3 -5.93 -2.49 -72.55
N ARG A 4 -7.03 -1.92 -73.03
CA ARG A 4 -7.17 -1.67 -74.50
C ARG A 4 -6.22 -0.52 -74.91
N PRO A 5 -5.40 -0.70 -75.92
CA PRO A 5 -4.30 0.24 -76.23
C PRO A 5 -4.74 1.66 -76.62
N LEU A 6 -5.96 1.87 -77.10
CA LEU A 6 -6.47 3.15 -77.56
C LEU A 6 -6.91 4.15 -76.52
N LEU A 7 -7.09 3.74 -75.24
CA LEU A 7 -7.61 4.58 -74.15
C LEU A 7 -6.57 4.82 -73.04
N GLY A 8 -5.35 4.28 -73.18
CA GLY A 8 -4.25 4.44 -72.20
C GLY A 8 -3.44 5.72 -72.29
N LEU A 9 -3.74 6.60 -73.26
CA LEU A 9 -2.91 7.76 -73.57
C LEU A 9 -3.16 9.05 -72.76
N PHE A 10 -4.19 9.09 -71.89
CA PHE A 10 -4.38 10.23 -70.97
C PHE A 10 -3.70 9.97 -69.64
N LEU A 11 -2.50 10.52 -69.54
CA LEU A 11 -1.67 10.53 -68.33
C LEU A 11 -2.37 11.35 -67.23
N ASN A 12 -2.66 10.73 -66.12
CA ASN A 12 -3.07 11.42 -64.92
C ASN A 12 -1.84 11.49 -64.00
N PRO A 13 -1.32 12.68 -63.63
CA PRO A 13 -0.05 12.80 -62.90
C PRO A 13 -0.08 12.28 -61.46
N TRP A 14 -1.25 11.85 -60.94
CA TRP A 14 -1.47 11.53 -59.54
C TRP A 14 -1.82 10.07 -59.23
N GLY A 15 -1.45 9.11 -60.05
CA GLY A 15 -1.67 7.69 -59.76
C GLY A 15 -0.95 6.76 -60.74
N ALA A 16 -0.31 5.70 -60.24
CA ALA A 16 0.30 4.68 -61.06
C ALA A 16 -0.73 4.01 -61.97
N THR A 17 -0.64 4.17 -63.29
CA THR A 17 -1.55 3.56 -64.26
C THR A 17 -0.85 2.36 -64.88
N ALA A 18 -1.34 1.16 -64.60
CA ALA A 18 -0.85 -0.05 -65.22
C ALA A 18 -1.61 -0.32 -66.55
N ARG A 19 -0.92 -0.88 -67.56
CA ARG A 19 -1.52 -1.36 -68.80
C ARG A 19 -2.06 -2.77 -68.69
N ALA A 20 -1.45 -3.61 -67.86
CA ALA A 20 -1.91 -4.93 -67.50
C ALA A 20 -1.54 -5.24 -66.05
N VAL A 21 -2.40 -5.96 -65.34
CA VAL A 21 -2.21 -6.35 -63.93
C VAL A 21 -2.60 -7.80 -63.75
N GLU A 22 -1.78 -8.55 -63.05
CA GLU A 22 -2.06 -9.91 -62.61
C GLU A 22 -2.11 -10.01 -61.08
N LEU A 23 -2.85 -10.96 -60.57
CA LEU A 23 -2.81 -11.35 -59.16
C LEU A 23 -1.98 -12.64 -59.07
N ARG A 24 -0.83 -12.56 -58.35
CA ARG A 24 0.04 -13.70 -58.12
C ARG A 24 0.62 -13.63 -56.69
N ASP A 25 0.64 -14.75 -56.01
CA ASP A 25 1.20 -14.86 -54.63
C ASP A 25 0.69 -13.74 -53.70
N ASP A 26 -0.65 -13.54 -53.63
CA ASP A 26 -1.30 -12.49 -52.83
C ASP A 26 -0.83 -11.05 -53.14
N THR A 27 -0.31 -10.81 -54.31
CA THR A 27 0.21 -9.51 -54.76
C THR A 27 -0.35 -9.15 -56.14
N LEU A 28 -0.88 -7.94 -56.26
CA LEU A 28 -1.24 -7.32 -57.53
C LEU A 28 0.02 -6.75 -58.18
N ARG A 29 0.41 -7.23 -59.33
CA ARG A 29 1.60 -6.79 -60.05
C ARG A 29 1.23 -6.19 -61.42
N ALA A 30 1.77 -5.03 -61.71
CA ALA A 30 1.71 -4.45 -63.05
C ALA A 30 2.66 -5.22 -63.97
N THR A 31 2.11 -5.84 -65.00
CA THR A 31 2.86 -6.60 -66.02
C THR A 31 3.20 -5.76 -67.24
N ALA A 32 2.54 -4.60 -67.41
CA ALA A 32 2.85 -3.61 -68.46
C ALA A 32 2.51 -2.19 -67.96
N GLY A 33 3.32 -1.21 -68.33
CA GLY A 33 3.27 0.16 -67.86
C GLY A 33 4.31 0.46 -66.79
N HIS A 34 4.03 1.35 -65.84
CA HIS A 34 4.93 1.58 -64.71
C HIS A 34 5.01 0.35 -63.81
N PRO A 35 6.18 -0.11 -63.44
CA PRO A 35 6.34 -1.25 -62.52
C PRO A 35 5.77 -0.82 -61.14
N ALA A 36 4.75 -1.52 -60.74
CA ALA A 36 4.12 -1.31 -59.41
C ALA A 36 3.58 -2.65 -58.91
N SER A 37 3.67 -2.86 -57.59
CA SER A 37 3.07 -4.02 -56.95
C SER A 37 2.37 -3.56 -55.69
N VAL A 38 1.21 -4.16 -55.39
CA VAL A 38 0.42 -3.90 -54.19
C VAL A 38 0.01 -5.25 -53.59
N PRO A 39 0.57 -5.63 -52.44
CA PRO A 39 0.14 -6.84 -51.75
C PRO A 39 -1.31 -6.71 -51.27
N LEU A 40 -2.02 -7.81 -51.16
CA LEU A 40 -3.40 -7.84 -50.65
C LEU A 40 -3.49 -7.32 -49.22
N SER A 41 -2.41 -7.42 -48.45
CA SER A 41 -2.32 -6.85 -47.07
C SER A 41 -2.42 -5.33 -47.04
N GLU A 42 -2.06 -4.66 -48.12
CA GLU A 42 -2.11 -3.19 -48.20
C GLU A 42 -3.44 -2.67 -48.77
N LEU A 43 -4.34 -3.52 -49.23
CA LEU A 43 -5.65 -3.06 -49.68
C LEU A 43 -6.49 -2.56 -48.52
N SER A 44 -6.95 -1.33 -48.63
CA SER A 44 -7.83 -0.70 -47.61
C SER A 44 -9.31 -1.03 -47.79
N SER A 45 -9.72 -1.44 -48.98
CA SER A 45 -11.07 -1.91 -49.29
C SER A 45 -11.08 -2.80 -50.55
N ALA A 46 -12.21 -3.40 -50.84
CA ALA A 46 -12.40 -4.15 -52.10
C ALA A 46 -12.17 -3.27 -53.30
N PRO A 47 -11.73 -3.87 -54.44
CA PRO A 47 -11.57 -3.13 -55.71
C PRO A 47 -12.86 -2.50 -56.17
N VAL A 48 -12.76 -1.24 -56.63
CA VAL A 48 -13.93 -0.49 -57.15
C VAL A 48 -13.86 -0.40 -58.67
N VAL A 49 -14.92 -0.82 -59.35
CA VAL A 49 -15.04 -0.69 -60.81
C VAL A 49 -15.79 0.60 -61.13
N ARG A 50 -15.12 1.52 -61.83
CA ARG A 50 -15.73 2.72 -62.38
C ARG A 50 -15.99 2.53 -63.87
N ARG A 51 -17.25 2.54 -64.27
CA ARG A 51 -17.67 2.32 -65.65
C ARG A 51 -17.66 3.67 -66.42
N GLY A 52 -16.96 3.70 -67.56
CA GLY A 52 -17.06 4.73 -68.58
C GLY A 52 -17.86 4.24 -69.80
N LEU A 53 -18.01 5.10 -70.81
CA LEU A 53 -18.83 4.81 -72.03
C LEU A 53 -18.33 3.56 -72.80
N LEU A 54 -16.99 3.42 -72.98
CA LEU A 54 -16.41 2.35 -73.79
C LEU A 54 -15.56 1.36 -72.97
N SER A 55 -15.18 1.70 -71.73
CA SER A 55 -14.33 0.89 -70.88
C SER A 55 -14.48 1.25 -69.43
N SER A 56 -14.00 0.37 -68.57
CA SER A 56 -13.97 0.54 -67.08
C SER A 56 -12.57 0.83 -66.61
N THR A 57 -12.52 1.48 -65.45
CA THR A 57 -11.30 1.65 -64.60
C THR A 57 -11.51 0.82 -63.34
N VAL A 58 -10.56 -0.07 -63.03
CA VAL A 58 -10.53 -0.79 -61.76
C VAL A 58 -9.58 -0.07 -60.83
N VAL A 59 -10.06 0.36 -59.66
CA VAL A 59 -9.28 1.07 -58.65
C VAL A 59 -9.07 0.14 -57.45
N PHE A 60 -7.82 0.03 -57.02
CA PHE A 60 -7.41 -0.74 -55.84
C PHE A 60 -6.97 0.23 -54.77
N PRO A 61 -7.86 0.59 -53.83
CA PRO A 61 -7.50 1.49 -52.72
C PRO A 61 -6.47 0.82 -51.80
N ASN A 62 -5.44 1.54 -51.38
CA ASN A 62 -4.45 1.01 -50.43
C ASN A 62 -4.38 1.84 -49.14
N THR A 63 -3.74 1.27 -48.11
CA THR A 63 -3.60 1.89 -46.78
C THR A 63 -2.69 3.12 -46.79
N ALA A 64 -1.80 3.25 -47.77
CA ALA A 64 -0.91 4.39 -47.94
C ALA A 64 -1.59 5.62 -48.61
N GLY A 65 -2.89 5.52 -48.90
CA GLY A 65 -3.65 6.60 -49.55
C GLY A 65 -3.41 6.71 -51.06
N HIS A 66 -2.52 5.91 -51.62
CA HIS A 66 -2.29 5.86 -53.07
C HIS A 66 -3.33 4.99 -53.74
N ARG A 67 -3.74 5.36 -54.95
CA ARG A 67 -4.70 4.60 -55.75
C ARG A 67 -3.95 3.88 -56.87
N PHE A 68 -3.75 2.58 -56.70
CA PHE A 68 -3.32 1.75 -57.83
C PHE A 68 -4.54 1.52 -58.71
N MET A 69 -4.42 1.81 -60.04
CA MET A 69 -5.57 1.72 -60.93
C MET A 69 -5.20 1.17 -62.31
N VAL A 70 -6.16 0.46 -62.89
CA VAL A 70 -6.07 -0.06 -64.25
C VAL A 70 -7.20 0.53 -65.09
N ARG A 71 -6.86 1.22 -66.18
CA ARG A 71 -7.80 1.90 -67.05
C ARG A 71 -7.97 1.15 -68.40
N GLY A 72 -9.06 1.46 -69.13
CA GLY A 72 -9.31 0.93 -70.48
C GLY A 72 -9.66 -0.57 -70.51
N VAL A 73 -10.19 -1.10 -69.40
CA VAL A 73 -10.59 -2.49 -69.30
C VAL A 73 -12.02 -2.69 -69.80
N GLY A 74 -12.28 -3.70 -70.63
CA GLY A 74 -13.67 -4.05 -71.03
C GLY A 74 -14.53 -4.36 -69.79
N HIS A 75 -15.81 -3.91 -69.77
CA HIS A 75 -16.69 -3.98 -68.59
C HIS A 75 -16.76 -5.37 -67.98
N SER A 76 -17.05 -6.42 -68.76
CA SER A 76 -17.12 -7.80 -68.26
C SER A 76 -15.82 -8.29 -67.63
N LYS A 77 -14.64 -7.96 -68.26
CA LYS A 77 -13.32 -8.30 -67.72
C LYS A 77 -13.01 -7.56 -66.42
N ALA A 78 -13.39 -6.27 -66.33
CA ALA A 78 -13.23 -5.47 -65.12
C ALA A 78 -14.03 -6.05 -63.93
N ASP A 79 -15.29 -6.39 -64.17
CA ASP A 79 -16.13 -6.99 -63.16
C ASP A 79 -15.66 -8.38 -62.71
N ALA A 80 -15.27 -9.24 -63.67
CA ALA A 80 -14.71 -10.56 -63.35
C ALA A 80 -13.40 -10.46 -62.53
N PHE A 81 -12.47 -9.59 -62.95
CA PHE A 81 -11.22 -9.41 -62.24
C PHE A 81 -11.42 -8.78 -60.83
N SER A 82 -12.33 -7.80 -60.73
CA SER A 82 -12.67 -7.22 -59.42
C SER A 82 -13.22 -8.29 -58.46
N ARG A 83 -14.12 -9.17 -58.92
CA ARG A 83 -14.62 -10.32 -58.13
C ARG A 83 -13.49 -11.25 -57.71
N THR A 84 -12.58 -11.61 -58.67
CA THR A 84 -11.44 -12.48 -58.36
C THR A 84 -10.54 -11.89 -57.28
N VAL A 85 -10.18 -10.59 -57.38
CA VAL A 85 -9.35 -9.89 -56.37
C VAL A 85 -10.10 -9.77 -55.06
N SER A 86 -11.40 -9.46 -55.07
CA SER A 86 -12.19 -9.40 -53.86
C SER A 86 -12.24 -10.73 -53.12
N ALA A 87 -12.46 -11.83 -53.86
CA ALA A 87 -12.46 -13.17 -53.31
C ALA A 87 -11.08 -13.59 -52.74
N ALA A 88 -9.99 -13.20 -53.42
CA ALA A 88 -8.63 -13.44 -52.93
C ALA A 88 -8.34 -12.61 -51.67
N TRP A 89 -8.73 -11.35 -51.66
CA TRP A 89 -8.58 -10.48 -50.50
C TRP A 89 -9.37 -10.99 -49.28
N THR A 90 -10.61 -11.43 -49.45
CA THR A 90 -11.39 -12.10 -48.44
C THR A 90 -10.70 -13.36 -47.91
N ARG A 91 -10.26 -14.25 -48.81
CA ARG A 91 -9.54 -15.48 -48.45
C ARG A 91 -8.26 -15.21 -47.72
N TYR A 92 -7.48 -14.19 -48.11
CA TYR A 92 -6.26 -13.72 -47.43
C TYR A 92 -6.57 -13.30 -46.00
N ASN A 93 -7.54 -12.41 -45.79
CA ASN A 93 -7.92 -11.92 -44.44
C ASN A 93 -8.51 -13.01 -43.55
N ILE A 94 -9.33 -13.93 -44.10
CA ILE A 94 -9.82 -15.10 -43.35
C ILE A 94 -8.66 -16.03 -42.99
N GLY A 95 -7.71 -16.26 -43.87
CA GLY A 95 -6.52 -17.06 -43.60
C GLY A 95 -5.63 -16.48 -42.50
N LEU A 96 -5.61 -15.17 -42.32
CA LEU A 96 -4.94 -14.53 -41.17
C LEU A 96 -5.66 -14.86 -39.86
N LEU A 97 -6.99 -14.84 -39.84
CA LEU A 97 -7.78 -15.23 -38.65
C LEU A 97 -7.59 -16.69 -38.31
N GLU A 98 -7.54 -17.57 -39.34
CA GLU A 98 -7.34 -19.02 -39.16
C GLU A 98 -5.98 -19.36 -38.59
N LYS A 99 -4.92 -18.66 -39.02
CA LYS A 99 -3.57 -18.83 -38.46
C LYS A 99 -3.51 -18.50 -36.97
N ASP A 100 -4.28 -17.51 -36.51
CA ASP A 100 -4.34 -17.08 -35.10
C ASP A 100 -5.58 -17.66 -34.35
N ALA A 101 -6.29 -18.65 -34.96
CA ALA A 101 -7.54 -19.15 -34.40
C ALA A 101 -7.45 -19.66 -32.96
N LEU A 102 -6.37 -20.36 -32.60
CA LEU A 102 -6.16 -20.85 -31.24
C LEU A 102 -6.01 -19.69 -30.24
N ARG A 103 -5.26 -18.63 -30.61
CA ARG A 103 -5.09 -17.44 -29.79
C ARG A 103 -6.40 -16.67 -29.63
N ILE A 104 -7.14 -16.50 -30.72
CA ILE A 104 -8.45 -15.85 -30.75
C ILE A 104 -9.42 -16.61 -29.87
N ASN A 105 -9.56 -17.93 -30.02
CA ASN A 105 -10.47 -18.74 -29.23
C ASN A 105 -10.14 -18.74 -27.73
N GLY A 106 -8.85 -18.87 -27.40
CA GLY A 106 -8.41 -18.80 -26.01
C GLY A 106 -8.71 -17.44 -25.35
N LEU A 107 -8.56 -16.33 -26.08
CA LEU A 107 -8.95 -15.01 -25.58
C LEU A 107 -10.46 -14.84 -25.46
N LEU A 108 -11.23 -15.33 -26.43
CA LEU A 108 -12.70 -15.28 -26.38
C LEU A 108 -13.25 -16.09 -25.21
N SER A 109 -12.69 -17.26 -24.91
CA SER A 109 -13.03 -18.06 -23.73
C SER A 109 -12.73 -17.27 -22.45
N ALA A 110 -11.51 -16.79 -22.31
CA ALA A 110 -11.08 -16.04 -21.11
C ALA A 110 -11.89 -14.75 -20.89
N ILE A 111 -12.22 -14.01 -21.95
CA ILE A 111 -13.10 -12.83 -21.86
C ILE A 111 -14.55 -13.25 -21.57
N GLY A 112 -14.98 -14.39 -22.09
CA GLY A 112 -16.30 -14.96 -21.82
C GLY A 112 -16.49 -15.31 -20.35
N GLU A 113 -15.48 -15.86 -19.71
CA GLU A 113 -15.47 -16.18 -18.28
C GLU A 113 -15.67 -14.94 -17.38
N LEU A 114 -15.27 -13.76 -17.84
CA LEU A 114 -15.54 -12.52 -17.11
C LEU A 114 -17.02 -12.11 -17.04
N ARG A 115 -17.88 -12.77 -17.80
CA ARG A 115 -19.34 -12.53 -17.74
C ARG A 115 -19.98 -13.24 -16.55
N ASN A 116 -19.48 -14.43 -16.20
CA ASN A 116 -19.91 -15.21 -15.04
C ASN A 116 -18.64 -15.77 -14.39
N PRO A 117 -17.88 -14.96 -13.66
CA PRO A 117 -16.59 -15.36 -13.13
C PRO A 117 -16.77 -16.37 -12.00
N THR A 118 -16.06 -17.49 -12.09
CA THR A 118 -15.97 -18.51 -11.02
C THR A 118 -14.91 -18.19 -9.98
N HIS A 119 -14.01 -17.25 -10.31
CA HIS A 119 -12.96 -16.77 -9.42
C HIS A 119 -12.96 -15.24 -9.41
N TYR A 120 -12.52 -14.66 -8.30
CA TYR A 120 -12.41 -13.21 -8.22
C TYR A 120 -11.48 -12.66 -9.30
N PRO A 121 -11.94 -11.71 -10.15
CA PRO A 121 -11.16 -11.20 -11.28
C PRO A 121 -10.08 -10.21 -10.82
N SER A 122 -9.06 -10.72 -10.11
CA SER A 122 -7.95 -9.93 -9.60
C SER A 122 -7.10 -9.31 -10.72
N ALA A 123 -6.30 -8.30 -10.42
CA ALA A 123 -5.45 -7.65 -11.41
C ALA A 123 -4.42 -8.64 -11.99
N CYS A 124 -3.84 -9.49 -11.15
CA CYS A 124 -2.88 -10.52 -11.56
C CYS A 124 -3.45 -11.48 -12.59
N LEU A 125 -4.69 -11.93 -12.42
CA LEU A 125 -5.37 -12.82 -13.38
C LEU A 125 -5.67 -12.12 -14.70
N LEU A 126 -6.00 -10.84 -14.68
CA LEU A 126 -6.43 -10.11 -15.88
C LEU A 126 -5.27 -9.54 -16.71
N MET A 127 -4.14 -9.21 -16.10
CA MET A 127 -3.01 -8.60 -16.81
C MET A 127 -2.47 -9.44 -17.96
N PRO A 128 -2.28 -10.77 -17.84
CA PRO A 128 -1.83 -11.60 -18.97
C PRO A 128 -2.86 -11.67 -20.11
N ILE A 129 -4.15 -11.70 -19.79
CA ILE A 129 -5.25 -11.72 -20.79
C ILE A 129 -5.24 -10.38 -21.54
N LEU A 130 -5.14 -9.27 -20.83
CA LEU A 130 -5.09 -7.93 -21.40
C LEU A 130 -3.87 -7.74 -22.31
N ALA A 131 -2.69 -8.20 -21.87
CA ALA A 131 -1.49 -8.12 -22.67
C ALA A 131 -1.63 -8.87 -24.01
N LYS A 132 -2.14 -10.11 -23.95
CA LYS A 132 -2.42 -10.92 -25.15
C LYS A 132 -3.47 -10.27 -26.04
N ALA A 133 -4.56 -9.73 -25.46
CA ALA A 133 -5.62 -9.05 -26.22
C ALA A 133 -5.10 -7.80 -26.93
N LYS A 134 -4.32 -6.96 -26.25
CA LYS A 134 -3.71 -5.75 -26.84
C LYS A 134 -2.75 -6.09 -27.97
N ILE A 135 -1.90 -7.10 -27.81
CA ILE A 135 -0.97 -7.54 -28.86
C ILE A 135 -1.79 -8.00 -30.07
N LEU A 136 -2.79 -8.84 -29.90
CA LEU A 136 -3.60 -9.34 -31.00
C LEU A 136 -4.40 -8.22 -31.68
N ASP A 137 -4.97 -7.30 -30.92
CA ASP A 137 -5.71 -6.15 -31.46
C ASP A 137 -4.80 -5.27 -32.32
N THR A 138 -3.61 -4.91 -31.85
CA THR A 138 -2.69 -4.03 -32.56
C THR A 138 -2.02 -4.70 -33.74
N THR A 139 -1.68 -5.98 -33.65
CA THR A 139 -0.94 -6.70 -34.71
C THR A 139 -1.83 -7.19 -35.82
N LEU A 140 -3.06 -7.62 -35.48
CA LEU A 140 -3.98 -8.26 -36.41
C LEU A 140 -5.35 -7.56 -36.51
N LEU A 141 -6.13 -7.53 -35.41
CA LEU A 141 -7.55 -7.19 -35.49
C LEU A 141 -7.83 -5.77 -35.98
N SER A 142 -7.05 -4.79 -35.55
CA SER A 142 -7.18 -3.39 -36.00
C SER A 142 -6.91 -3.19 -37.48
N LYS A 143 -6.21 -4.13 -38.11
CA LYS A 143 -5.87 -4.08 -39.55
C LYS A 143 -6.90 -4.77 -40.44
N LEU A 144 -7.72 -5.65 -39.87
CA LEU A 144 -8.79 -6.33 -40.60
C LEU A 144 -9.92 -5.37 -40.91
N ARG A 145 -10.55 -5.57 -42.09
CA ARG A 145 -11.70 -4.78 -42.52
C ARG A 145 -12.96 -5.64 -42.47
N PRO A 146 -14.06 -5.10 -41.89
CA PRO A 146 -15.33 -5.85 -41.83
C PRO A 146 -15.77 -6.40 -43.17
N GLU A 147 -15.58 -5.63 -44.24
CA GLU A 147 -15.93 -6.01 -45.59
C GLU A 147 -15.08 -7.20 -46.12
N ALA A 148 -13.89 -7.37 -45.58
CA ALA A 148 -12.98 -8.45 -45.98
C ALA A 148 -13.34 -9.80 -45.30
N ILE A 149 -13.79 -9.75 -44.04
CA ILE A 149 -14.00 -10.94 -43.22
C ILE A 149 -15.48 -11.29 -43.01
N GLY A 150 -16.39 -10.37 -43.36
CA GLY A 150 -17.83 -10.53 -43.20
C GLY A 150 -18.30 -10.23 -41.77
N THR A 151 -19.63 -10.03 -41.66
CA THR A 151 -20.26 -9.60 -40.38
C THR A 151 -20.12 -10.64 -39.26
N ASP A 152 -20.16 -11.91 -39.57
CA ASP A 152 -20.09 -12.98 -38.55
C ASP A 152 -18.71 -13.04 -37.89
N GLN A 153 -17.63 -12.99 -38.68
CA GLN A 153 -16.26 -12.95 -38.12
C GLN A 153 -16.01 -11.65 -37.37
N THR A 154 -16.52 -10.53 -37.87
CA THR A 154 -16.41 -9.23 -37.19
C THR A 154 -17.04 -9.29 -35.80
N ARG A 155 -18.30 -9.78 -35.69
CA ARG A 155 -18.96 -9.93 -34.38
C ARG A 155 -18.23 -10.88 -33.45
N ARG A 156 -17.66 -11.95 -34.00
CA ARG A 156 -16.91 -12.95 -33.22
C ARG A 156 -15.67 -12.33 -32.54
N ILE A 157 -14.90 -11.49 -33.23
CA ILE A 157 -13.65 -10.93 -32.71
C ILE A 157 -13.84 -9.60 -31.95
N GLU A 158 -15.00 -8.94 -32.11
CA GLU A 158 -15.31 -7.66 -31.46
C GLU A 158 -15.08 -7.66 -29.94
N PRO A 159 -15.42 -8.71 -29.16
CA PRO A 159 -15.16 -8.74 -27.73
C PRO A 159 -13.72 -8.57 -27.35
N ILE A 160 -12.77 -9.05 -28.18
CA ILE A 160 -11.33 -8.91 -27.90
C ILE A 160 -10.91 -7.45 -28.04
N SER A 161 -11.31 -6.80 -29.12
CA SER A 161 -11.00 -5.37 -29.35
C SER A 161 -11.70 -4.47 -28.30
N ALA A 162 -12.93 -4.79 -27.92
CA ALA A 162 -13.66 -4.06 -26.88
C ALA A 162 -12.97 -4.20 -25.51
N PHE A 163 -12.52 -5.39 -25.14
CA PHE A 163 -11.79 -5.63 -23.91
C PHE A 163 -10.41 -4.92 -23.93
N ALA A 164 -9.67 -5.01 -25.04
CA ALA A 164 -8.38 -4.33 -25.18
C ALA A 164 -8.49 -2.79 -25.00
N LYS A 165 -9.59 -2.19 -25.46
CA LYS A 165 -9.86 -0.74 -25.39
C LYS A 165 -10.38 -0.29 -24.02
N ALA A 166 -11.20 -1.08 -23.34
CA ALA A 166 -11.86 -0.71 -22.09
C ALA A 166 -11.76 -1.79 -20.99
N PRO A 167 -10.55 -2.28 -20.64
CA PRO A 167 -10.36 -3.40 -19.72
C PRO A 167 -10.91 -3.11 -18.31
N LYS A 168 -10.79 -1.88 -17.85
CA LYS A 168 -11.28 -1.46 -16.53
C LYS A 168 -12.80 -1.69 -16.39
N ARG A 169 -13.58 -1.28 -17.40
CA ARG A 169 -15.03 -1.48 -17.40
C ARG A 169 -15.42 -2.98 -17.35
N PHE A 170 -14.73 -3.81 -18.11
CA PHE A 170 -14.98 -5.26 -18.09
C PHE A 170 -14.69 -5.86 -16.71
N ARG A 171 -13.58 -5.44 -16.10
CA ARG A 171 -13.19 -5.89 -14.76
C ARG A 171 -14.22 -5.47 -13.70
N GLU A 172 -14.60 -4.19 -13.67
CA GLU A 172 -15.58 -3.67 -12.71
C GLU A 172 -16.92 -4.42 -12.79
N GLN A 173 -17.38 -4.73 -14.01
CA GLN A 173 -18.59 -5.50 -14.21
C GLN A 173 -18.44 -6.96 -13.74
N ALA A 174 -17.28 -7.57 -13.98
CA ALA A 174 -16.99 -8.92 -13.52
C ALA A 174 -16.91 -8.99 -11.98
N ILE A 175 -16.23 -8.04 -11.33
CA ILE A 175 -16.17 -7.94 -9.86
C ILE A 175 -17.58 -7.81 -9.26
N ALA A 176 -18.40 -6.90 -9.80
CA ALA A 176 -19.75 -6.69 -9.29
C ALA A 176 -20.59 -7.98 -9.34
N ARG A 177 -20.54 -8.71 -10.45
CA ARG A 177 -21.26 -9.98 -10.59
C ARG A 177 -20.72 -11.07 -9.68
N PHE A 178 -19.40 -11.21 -9.59
CA PHE A 178 -18.77 -12.17 -8.69
C PHE A 178 -19.22 -11.94 -7.25
N VAL A 179 -19.07 -10.69 -6.78
CA VAL A 179 -19.43 -10.30 -5.40
C VAL A 179 -20.90 -10.57 -5.12
N GLU A 180 -21.81 -10.19 -6.03
CA GLU A 180 -23.24 -10.43 -5.88
C GLU A 180 -23.55 -11.92 -5.77
N THR A 181 -22.97 -12.73 -6.66
CA THR A 181 -23.15 -14.18 -6.67
C THR A 181 -22.63 -14.84 -5.40
N GLU A 182 -21.42 -14.47 -4.96
CA GLU A 182 -20.79 -15.03 -3.77
C GLU A 182 -21.52 -14.63 -2.48
N LEU A 183 -21.94 -13.38 -2.37
CA LEU A 183 -22.72 -12.92 -1.20
C LEU A 183 -24.05 -13.65 -1.07
N MET A 184 -24.72 -13.98 -2.19
CA MET A 184 -25.94 -14.79 -2.19
C MET A 184 -25.64 -16.25 -1.87
N HIS A 185 -24.63 -16.84 -2.49
CA HIS A 185 -24.30 -18.26 -2.31
C HIS A 185 -23.86 -18.58 -0.89
N TRP A 186 -23.08 -17.69 -0.24
CA TRP A 186 -22.54 -17.89 1.09
C TRP A 186 -23.32 -17.18 2.21
N HIS A 187 -24.56 -16.78 1.95
CA HIS A 187 -25.38 -16.03 2.92
C HIS A 187 -25.45 -16.73 4.29
N ASP A 188 -25.85 -18.00 4.32
CA ASP A 188 -26.01 -18.77 5.57
C ASP A 188 -24.68 -18.98 6.31
N PHE A 189 -23.59 -19.10 5.57
CA PHE A 189 -22.25 -19.15 6.14
C PHE A 189 -21.91 -17.83 6.86
N PHE A 190 -22.15 -16.69 6.23
CA PHE A 190 -21.89 -15.40 6.83
C PHE A 190 -22.76 -15.08 8.05
N ASP A 191 -23.93 -15.68 8.11
CA ASP A 191 -24.82 -15.54 9.28
C ASP A 191 -24.41 -16.40 10.47
N SER A 192 -23.65 -17.48 10.23
CA SER A 192 -23.34 -18.50 11.24
C SER A 192 -21.85 -18.67 11.57
N VAL A 193 -20.94 -18.09 10.80
CA VAL A 193 -19.48 -18.27 10.99
C VAL A 193 -18.95 -17.62 12.26
N GLU A 194 -19.61 -16.59 12.75
CA GLU A 194 -19.31 -15.90 14.00
C GLU A 194 -20.50 -15.99 14.97
N SER A 195 -20.31 -15.62 16.23
CA SER A 195 -21.39 -15.58 17.22
C SER A 195 -22.52 -14.60 16.87
N ASN A 196 -22.22 -13.60 16.06
CA ASN A 196 -23.20 -12.69 15.48
C ASN A 196 -23.04 -12.67 13.96
N PRO A 197 -24.14 -12.49 13.20
CA PRO A 197 -24.09 -12.35 11.75
C PRO A 197 -23.11 -11.24 11.32
N LEU A 198 -22.35 -11.53 10.27
CA LEU A 198 -21.41 -10.54 9.71
C LEU A 198 -22.16 -9.41 9.03
N THR A 199 -21.67 -8.17 9.20
CA THR A 199 -22.23 -6.99 8.51
C THR A 199 -21.96 -7.05 7.00
N PRO A 200 -22.73 -6.32 6.17
CA PRO A 200 -22.50 -6.29 4.72
C PRO A 200 -21.07 -5.91 4.33
N GLU A 201 -20.45 -4.96 5.04
CA GLU A 201 -19.07 -4.53 4.80
C GLU A 201 -18.05 -5.62 5.17
N GLN A 202 -18.29 -6.36 6.24
CA GLN A 202 -17.46 -7.49 6.65
C GLN A 202 -17.55 -8.62 5.62
N ARG A 203 -18.77 -8.96 5.14
CA ARG A 203 -18.98 -9.95 4.08
C ARG A 203 -18.25 -9.55 2.79
N LEU A 204 -18.37 -8.29 2.40
CA LEU A 204 -17.67 -7.76 1.24
C LEU A 204 -16.15 -7.91 1.38
N ALA A 205 -15.59 -7.56 2.55
CA ALA A 205 -14.15 -7.69 2.82
C ALA A 205 -13.66 -9.16 2.73
N ILE A 206 -14.54 -10.12 3.04
CA ILE A 206 -14.24 -11.55 2.93
C ILE A 206 -14.26 -12.01 1.48
N VAL A 207 -15.27 -11.64 0.70
CA VAL A 207 -15.46 -12.09 -0.69
C VAL A 207 -14.43 -11.47 -1.63
N VAL A 208 -14.03 -10.21 -1.40
CA VAL A 208 -13.01 -9.53 -2.21
C VAL A 208 -11.66 -10.23 -2.04
N ASP A 209 -11.16 -10.83 -3.14
CA ASP A 209 -9.88 -11.56 -3.19
C ASP A 209 -8.92 -10.92 -4.19
N GLU A 210 -8.61 -9.64 -3.95
CA GLU A 210 -7.66 -8.88 -4.75
C GLU A 210 -6.22 -9.27 -4.41
N ASP A 211 -5.26 -9.01 -5.30
CA ASP A 211 -3.83 -9.29 -5.12
C ASP A 211 -3.27 -8.66 -3.83
N ALA A 212 -3.81 -7.50 -3.44
CA ALA A 212 -3.55 -6.85 -2.16
C ALA A 212 -4.81 -6.14 -1.67
N THR A 213 -5.28 -6.49 -0.48
CA THR A 213 -6.47 -5.89 0.14
C THR A 213 -6.12 -5.24 1.47
N LEU A 214 -6.47 -3.97 1.62
CA LEU A 214 -6.38 -3.24 2.89
C LEU A 214 -7.77 -3.08 3.48
N VAL A 215 -7.98 -3.62 4.70
CA VAL A 215 -9.22 -3.46 5.46
C VAL A 215 -9.00 -2.45 6.59
N LEU A 216 -9.63 -1.29 6.50
CA LEU A 216 -9.59 -0.25 7.54
C LEU A 216 -10.76 -0.45 8.49
N ALA A 217 -10.44 -0.60 9.78
CA ALA A 217 -11.45 -0.90 10.79
C ALA A 217 -11.05 -0.36 12.17
N GLY A 218 -11.98 0.26 12.89
CA GLY A 218 -11.79 0.78 14.24
C GLY A 218 -11.55 -0.32 15.30
N ALA A 219 -11.24 0.06 16.52
CA ALA A 219 -11.18 -0.88 17.64
C ALA A 219 -12.57 -1.47 17.89
N GLY A 220 -12.66 -2.77 18.15
CA GLY A 220 -13.93 -3.46 18.40
C GLY A 220 -14.81 -3.72 17.16
N SER A 221 -14.39 -3.36 15.95
CA SER A 221 -15.17 -3.55 14.71
C SER A 221 -15.15 -4.97 14.13
N GLY A 222 -14.57 -5.94 14.84
CA GLY A 222 -14.52 -7.34 14.41
C GLY A 222 -13.40 -7.67 13.40
N LYS A 223 -12.26 -6.95 13.40
CA LYS A 223 -11.12 -7.23 12.50
C LYS A 223 -10.67 -8.68 12.53
N THR A 224 -10.50 -9.24 13.72
CA THR A 224 -10.10 -10.64 13.89
C THR A 224 -11.17 -11.58 13.34
N SER A 225 -12.45 -11.30 13.56
CA SER A 225 -13.57 -12.07 13.01
C SER A 225 -13.59 -12.08 11.48
N VAL A 226 -13.31 -10.93 10.83
CA VAL A 226 -13.22 -10.86 9.36
C VAL A 226 -12.07 -11.72 8.83
N ILE A 227 -10.88 -11.66 9.47
CA ILE A 227 -9.71 -12.43 9.04
C ILE A 227 -9.96 -13.94 9.20
N THR A 228 -10.50 -14.37 10.35
CA THR A 228 -10.82 -15.78 10.60
C THR A 228 -11.93 -16.28 9.68
N ALA A 229 -12.97 -15.50 9.47
CA ALA A 229 -14.04 -15.83 8.54
C ALA A 229 -13.55 -15.87 7.07
N LYS A 230 -12.61 -14.99 6.68
CA LYS A 230 -11.98 -15.04 5.35
C LYS A 230 -11.20 -16.33 5.14
N ALA A 231 -10.39 -16.74 6.10
CA ALA A 231 -9.68 -18.02 6.03
C ALA A 231 -10.67 -19.20 5.90
N ALA A 232 -11.72 -19.20 6.72
CA ALA A 232 -12.78 -20.20 6.65
C ALA A 232 -13.50 -20.24 5.30
N TYR A 233 -13.84 -19.07 4.75
CA TYR A 233 -14.44 -18.94 3.43
C TYR A 233 -13.56 -19.51 2.33
N LEU A 234 -12.27 -19.12 2.29
CA LEU A 234 -11.31 -19.58 1.29
C LEU A 234 -11.17 -21.10 1.27
N MET A 235 -11.18 -21.73 2.44
CA MET A 235 -11.11 -23.20 2.57
C MET A 235 -12.42 -23.87 2.16
N LYS A 236 -13.56 -23.39 2.67
CA LYS A 236 -14.88 -23.99 2.37
C LYS A 236 -15.27 -23.83 0.90
N ALA A 237 -14.92 -22.71 0.30
CA ALA A 237 -15.11 -22.47 -1.13
C ALA A 237 -14.11 -23.22 -2.01
N GLY A 238 -13.14 -23.94 -1.44
CA GLY A 238 -12.11 -24.67 -2.19
C GLY A 238 -11.13 -23.77 -2.95
N ILE A 239 -11.06 -22.48 -2.60
CA ILE A 239 -10.18 -21.51 -3.25
C ILE A 239 -8.74 -21.70 -2.79
N ARG A 240 -8.54 -22.04 -1.50
CA ARG A 240 -7.22 -22.29 -0.91
C ARG A 240 -7.29 -23.48 0.04
N LYS A 241 -6.22 -24.24 0.09
CA LYS A 241 -6.03 -25.29 1.09
C LYS A 241 -5.47 -24.68 2.39
N PRO A 242 -5.63 -25.35 3.56
CA PRO A 242 -5.10 -24.85 4.83
C PRO A 242 -3.61 -24.50 4.79
N GLU A 243 -2.80 -25.33 4.11
CA GLU A 243 -1.35 -25.15 3.96
C GLU A 243 -0.94 -23.98 3.03
N GLU A 244 -1.89 -23.42 2.27
CA GLU A 244 -1.68 -22.26 1.40
C GLU A 244 -2.06 -20.94 2.09
N ILE A 245 -2.54 -21.01 3.35
CA ILE A 245 -2.97 -19.85 4.12
C ILE A 245 -1.99 -19.62 5.27
N LEU A 246 -1.35 -18.47 5.29
CA LEU A 246 -0.53 -18.00 6.40
C LEU A 246 -1.16 -16.77 7.01
N LEU A 247 -1.44 -16.81 8.31
CA LEU A 247 -1.88 -15.65 9.08
C LEU A 247 -0.76 -15.13 9.96
N LEU A 248 -0.64 -13.80 10.02
CA LEU A 248 0.36 -13.15 10.84
C LEU A 248 -0.30 -12.28 11.90
N ALA A 249 0.10 -12.47 13.15
CA ALA A 249 -0.31 -11.66 14.27
C ALA A 249 0.88 -10.97 14.92
N PHE A 250 0.63 -9.85 15.59
CA PHE A 250 1.70 -9.13 16.28
C PHE A 250 2.14 -9.86 17.55
N ALA A 251 1.20 -10.31 18.37
CA ALA A 251 1.46 -10.94 19.66
C ALA A 251 1.22 -12.47 19.61
N ARG A 252 1.97 -13.23 20.43
CA ARG A 252 1.81 -14.69 20.54
C ARG A 252 0.42 -15.12 20.98
N GLY A 253 -0.17 -14.42 21.98
CA GLY A 253 -1.53 -14.69 22.42
C GLY A 253 -2.58 -14.52 21.32
N ALA A 254 -2.46 -13.44 20.53
CA ALA A 254 -3.36 -13.21 19.39
C ALA A 254 -3.20 -14.29 18.30
N ALA A 255 -1.98 -14.78 18.06
CA ALA A 255 -1.73 -15.88 17.12
C ALA A 255 -2.40 -17.18 17.60
N GLN A 256 -2.28 -17.51 18.87
CA GLN A 256 -2.90 -18.71 19.46
C GLN A 256 -4.43 -18.64 19.42
N GLU A 257 -5.01 -17.50 19.83
CA GLU A 257 -6.45 -17.29 19.77
C GLU A 257 -6.99 -17.43 18.35
N MET A 258 -6.31 -16.82 17.37
CA MET A 258 -6.69 -16.87 15.97
C MET A 258 -6.63 -18.31 15.43
N SER A 259 -5.57 -19.06 15.76
CA SER A 259 -5.42 -20.48 15.39
C SER A 259 -6.56 -21.33 15.94
N ALA A 260 -6.86 -21.22 17.24
CA ALA A 260 -7.94 -21.96 17.90
C ALA A 260 -9.31 -21.67 17.27
N ARG A 261 -9.62 -20.40 17.01
CA ARG A 261 -10.89 -19.99 16.37
C ARG A 261 -11.05 -20.55 14.96
N ILE A 262 -9.98 -20.61 14.17
CA ILE A 262 -10.05 -21.15 12.82
C ILE A 262 -10.25 -22.67 12.86
N GLU A 263 -9.51 -23.37 13.71
CA GLU A 263 -9.64 -24.82 13.87
C GLU A 263 -11.06 -25.20 14.32
N GLU A 264 -11.65 -24.46 15.29
CA GLU A 264 -13.03 -24.66 15.74
C GLU A 264 -14.06 -24.50 14.62
N ARG A 265 -13.86 -23.51 13.74
CA ARG A 265 -14.85 -23.16 12.69
C ARG A 265 -14.72 -23.94 11.40
N CYS A 266 -13.51 -24.38 11.08
CA CYS A 266 -13.19 -25.01 9.81
C CYS A 266 -12.88 -26.50 9.95
N GLY A 267 -12.59 -26.98 11.17
CA GLY A 267 -12.15 -28.35 11.40
C GLY A 267 -10.76 -28.66 10.86
N ALA A 268 -9.99 -27.65 10.45
CA ALA A 268 -8.65 -27.78 9.93
C ALA A 268 -7.75 -26.68 10.46
N PRO A 269 -6.51 -27.01 10.90
CA PRO A 269 -5.55 -26.03 11.37
C PRO A 269 -4.99 -25.22 10.19
N VAL A 270 -4.85 -23.93 10.41
CA VAL A 270 -4.16 -22.99 9.50
C VAL A 270 -2.91 -22.47 10.20
N GLU A 271 -1.86 -22.24 9.44
CA GLU A 271 -0.61 -21.72 10.01
C GLU A 271 -0.77 -20.26 10.47
N VAL A 272 -0.73 -20.04 11.78
CA VAL A 272 -0.76 -18.68 12.37
C VAL A 272 0.55 -18.44 13.11
N LYS A 273 1.28 -17.42 12.72
CA LYS A 273 2.59 -17.06 13.29
C LYS A 273 2.66 -15.59 13.69
N THR A 274 3.59 -15.25 14.58
CA THR A 274 4.04 -13.86 14.70
C THR A 274 5.10 -13.59 13.62
N PHE A 275 5.32 -12.30 13.31
CA PHE A 275 6.39 -11.92 12.36
C PHE A 275 7.76 -12.48 12.78
N HIS A 276 8.08 -12.44 14.08
CA HIS A 276 9.33 -13.00 14.59
C HIS A 276 9.40 -14.52 14.41
N ALA A 277 8.31 -15.24 14.67
CA ALA A 277 8.27 -16.69 14.49
C ALA A 277 8.40 -17.09 13.02
N LEU A 278 7.79 -16.31 12.10
CA LEU A 278 7.96 -16.51 10.66
C LEU A 278 9.40 -16.25 10.22
N ALA A 279 9.99 -15.13 10.64
CA ALA A 279 11.38 -14.80 10.31
C ALA A 279 12.36 -15.90 10.81
N TYR A 280 12.16 -16.34 12.04
CA TYR A 280 12.95 -17.44 12.63
C TYR A 280 12.80 -18.75 11.85
N HIS A 281 11.58 -19.05 11.39
CA HIS A 281 11.33 -20.23 10.55
C HIS A 281 12.04 -20.12 9.21
N ILE A 282 11.94 -18.97 8.52
CA ILE A 282 12.58 -18.73 7.22
C ILE A 282 14.11 -18.90 7.34
N ILE A 283 14.72 -18.28 8.36
CA ILE A 283 16.16 -18.42 8.61
C ILE A 283 16.52 -19.89 8.81
N GLY A 284 15.74 -20.61 9.64
CA GLY A 284 15.98 -22.03 9.89
C GLY A 284 15.90 -22.91 8.63
N VAL A 285 15.01 -22.58 7.70
CA VAL A 285 14.88 -23.28 6.41
C VAL A 285 16.06 -22.96 5.49
N VAL A 286 16.47 -21.68 5.41
CA VAL A 286 17.57 -21.24 4.54
C VAL A 286 18.91 -21.76 5.03
N ASP A 287 19.17 -21.70 6.35
CA ASP A 287 20.44 -22.12 6.96
C ASP A 287 20.51 -23.62 7.25
N GLY A 288 19.41 -24.35 7.02
CA GLY A 288 19.29 -25.78 7.30
C GLY A 288 19.22 -26.14 8.81
N SER A 289 19.28 -25.16 9.69
CA SER A 289 19.15 -25.33 11.15
C SER A 289 18.56 -24.08 11.79
N LYS A 290 17.81 -24.27 12.89
CA LYS A 290 17.28 -23.14 13.66
C LYS A 290 18.43 -22.39 14.33
N PRO A 291 18.57 -21.07 14.15
CA PRO A 291 19.61 -20.28 14.79
C PRO A 291 19.44 -20.29 16.32
N ALA A 292 20.55 -20.29 17.06
CA ALA A 292 20.50 -20.12 18.49
C ALA A 292 20.04 -18.69 18.82
N LEU A 293 19.10 -18.56 19.74
CA LEU A 293 18.70 -17.26 20.27
C LEU A 293 19.77 -16.73 21.21
N ALA A 294 20.08 -15.46 21.12
CA ALA A 294 20.99 -14.83 22.08
C ALA A 294 20.39 -14.90 23.49
N PRO A 295 21.22 -15.10 24.55
CA PRO A 295 20.74 -15.25 25.92
C PRO A 295 19.80 -14.11 26.36
N HIS A 296 20.12 -12.90 25.99
CA HIS A 296 19.30 -11.71 26.31
C HIS A 296 17.96 -11.63 25.58
N ALA A 297 17.68 -12.52 24.63
CA ALA A 297 16.38 -12.59 23.95
C ALA A 297 15.34 -13.44 24.71
N THR A 298 15.80 -14.25 25.67
CA THR A 298 14.95 -15.20 26.42
C THR A 298 15.09 -15.09 27.94
N ASP A 299 16.09 -14.36 28.43
CA ASP A 299 16.38 -14.16 29.84
C ASP A 299 16.43 -12.66 30.16
N ASP A 300 15.50 -12.19 30.98
CA ASP A 300 15.37 -10.78 31.40
C ASP A 300 16.61 -10.31 32.20
N VAL A 301 17.23 -11.20 32.98
CA VAL A 301 18.45 -10.85 33.72
C VAL A 301 19.62 -10.59 32.77
N ALA A 302 19.78 -11.46 31.78
CA ALA A 302 20.79 -11.30 30.72
C ALA A 302 20.51 -10.03 29.87
N PHE A 303 19.24 -9.73 29.59
CA PHE A 303 18.83 -8.52 28.89
C PHE A 303 19.20 -7.27 29.67
N LEU A 304 18.82 -7.19 30.95
CA LEU A 304 19.17 -6.07 31.81
C LEU A 304 20.68 -5.88 31.98
N ALA A 305 21.43 -6.99 32.10
CA ALA A 305 22.88 -6.92 32.16
C ALA A 305 23.49 -6.36 30.85
N LEU A 306 22.97 -6.75 29.70
CA LEU A 306 23.39 -6.20 28.41
C LEU A 306 23.08 -4.71 28.30
N ILE A 307 21.87 -4.28 28.69
CA ILE A 307 21.49 -2.84 28.66
C ILE A 307 22.40 -2.03 29.59
N ARG A 308 22.66 -2.51 30.81
CA ARG A 308 23.58 -1.83 31.74
C ARG A 308 24.99 -1.70 31.16
N LYS A 309 25.48 -2.73 30.51
CA LYS A 309 26.80 -2.69 29.84
C LYS A 309 26.81 -1.65 28.72
N ILE A 310 25.80 -1.67 27.82
CA ILE A 310 25.70 -0.71 26.70
C ILE A 310 25.62 0.70 27.22
N LEU A 311 24.80 0.99 28.23
CA LEU A 311 24.66 2.32 28.82
C LEU A 311 25.98 2.77 29.44
N LYS A 312 26.66 1.91 30.20
CA LYS A 312 27.96 2.22 30.80
C LYS A 312 29.02 2.58 29.74
N ASP A 313 29.09 1.78 28.67
CA ASP A 313 30.04 2.01 27.58
C ASP A 313 29.70 3.31 26.81
N LEU A 314 28.41 3.54 26.56
CA LEU A 314 27.92 4.70 25.84
C LEU A 314 28.13 6.00 26.65
N PHE A 315 27.82 5.99 27.94
CA PHE A 315 28.00 7.14 28.81
C PHE A 315 29.47 7.51 29.00
N GLY A 316 30.34 6.49 29.05
CA GLY A 316 31.80 6.72 29.10
C GLY A 316 32.37 7.30 27.80
N ALA A 317 31.85 6.84 26.66
CA ALA A 317 32.32 7.28 25.34
C ALA A 317 31.69 8.62 24.89
N GLN A 318 30.49 8.96 25.33
CA GLN A 318 29.70 10.10 24.84
C GLN A 318 29.03 10.88 25.99
N PRO A 319 29.75 11.85 26.61
CA PRO A 319 29.20 12.65 27.72
C PRO A 319 27.92 13.44 27.38
N ALA A 320 27.71 13.77 26.10
CA ALA A 320 26.49 14.43 25.65
C ALA A 320 25.24 13.51 25.77
N VAL A 321 25.39 12.21 25.47
CA VAL A 321 24.32 11.24 25.63
C VAL A 321 23.99 11.03 27.10
N TYR A 322 25.00 10.96 27.96
CA TYR A 322 24.81 10.89 29.41
C TYR A 322 23.97 12.07 29.92
N ARG A 323 24.37 13.30 29.58
CA ARG A 323 23.61 14.50 29.96
C ARG A 323 22.17 14.47 29.48
N ALA A 324 21.97 14.21 28.17
CA ALA A 324 20.61 14.13 27.60
C ALA A 324 19.76 13.09 28.30
N THR A 325 20.34 11.97 28.70
CA THR A 325 19.64 10.90 29.43
C THR A 325 19.20 11.36 30.81
N ILE A 326 20.13 12.00 31.55
CA ILE A 326 19.81 12.55 32.88
C ILE A 326 18.76 13.67 32.80
N ASP A 327 18.89 14.56 31.84
CA ASP A 327 17.89 15.63 31.60
C ASP A 327 16.52 15.05 31.30
N TRP A 328 16.47 13.98 30.50
CA TRP A 328 15.20 13.31 30.18
C TRP A 328 14.58 12.66 31.43
N PHE A 329 15.39 11.94 32.22
CA PHE A 329 14.89 11.34 33.46
C PHE A 329 14.41 12.41 34.46
N ALA A 330 15.14 13.52 34.60
CA ALA A 330 14.76 14.60 35.48
C ALA A 330 13.46 15.31 35.06
N GLN A 331 13.19 15.39 33.75
CA GLN A 331 12.03 16.14 33.23
C GLN A 331 10.78 15.26 33.00
N PHE A 332 10.95 13.98 32.63
CA PHE A 332 9.85 13.18 32.08
C PHE A 332 9.59 11.87 32.83
N PHE A 333 10.61 11.28 33.45
CA PHE A 333 10.44 9.95 34.03
C PHE A 333 9.70 9.97 35.37
N VAL A 334 9.92 10.98 36.18
CA VAL A 334 9.20 11.15 37.45
C VAL A 334 8.16 12.24 37.25
N VAL A 335 6.88 11.87 37.33
CA VAL A 335 5.77 12.83 37.48
C VAL A 335 5.56 13.01 38.97
N PRO A 336 6.21 13.98 39.63
CA PRO A 336 6.07 14.18 41.05
C PRO A 336 4.65 14.68 41.35
N GLN A 337 4.01 14.12 42.36
CA GLN A 337 2.83 14.75 42.89
C GLN A 337 3.25 16.09 43.49
N SER A 338 2.55 17.14 43.09
CA SER A 338 2.87 18.49 43.56
C SER A 338 2.53 18.60 45.07
N PRO A 339 3.32 19.34 45.86
CA PRO A 339 2.98 19.70 47.23
C PRO A 339 1.55 20.25 47.37
N TRP A 340 1.03 20.86 46.29
CA TRP A 340 -0.33 21.44 46.22
C TRP A 340 -1.46 20.40 46.17
N ASP A 341 -1.14 19.13 45.86
CA ASP A 341 -2.11 18.04 45.78
C ASP A 341 -2.39 17.41 47.16
N PHE A 342 -1.62 17.79 48.18
CA PHE A 342 -1.73 17.26 49.53
C PHE A 342 -2.46 18.24 50.46
N LYS A 343 -3.27 17.67 51.35
CA LYS A 343 -4.05 18.44 52.35
C LYS A 343 -3.30 18.65 53.64
N THR A 344 -2.34 17.78 53.99
CA THR A 344 -1.58 17.83 55.23
C THR A 344 -0.09 17.71 54.96
N LYS A 345 0.72 18.30 55.83
CA LYS A 345 2.18 18.22 55.77
C LYS A 345 2.68 16.79 55.88
N ASP A 346 2.13 16.01 56.83
CA ASP A 346 2.53 14.61 57.03
C ASP A 346 2.26 13.73 55.83
N ALA A 347 1.14 13.95 55.12
CA ALA A 347 0.84 13.20 53.89
C ALA A 347 1.86 13.46 52.78
N TYR A 348 2.28 14.70 52.62
CA TYR A 348 3.32 15.06 51.63
C TYR A 348 4.68 14.46 51.99
N TYR A 349 5.12 14.63 53.27
CA TYR A 349 6.42 14.08 53.66
C TYR A 349 6.46 12.56 53.63
N THR A 350 5.37 11.88 54.03
CA THR A 350 5.27 10.42 53.88
C THR A 350 5.37 9.98 52.42
N TYR A 351 4.81 10.77 51.50
CA TYR A 351 4.94 10.51 50.08
C TYR A 351 6.38 10.67 49.61
N ILE A 352 7.05 11.79 49.97
CA ILE A 352 8.47 12.06 49.61
C ILE A 352 9.39 10.98 50.18
N GLU A 353 9.20 10.60 51.45
CA GLU A 353 10.01 9.57 52.09
C GLU A 353 9.92 8.22 51.35
N LYS A 354 8.72 7.86 50.92
CA LYS A 354 8.50 6.65 50.10
C LYS A 354 9.18 6.70 48.71
N GLN A 355 9.39 7.88 48.18
CA GLN A 355 10.07 8.04 46.88
C GLN A 355 11.60 7.88 46.98
N ASP A 356 12.18 7.95 48.19
CA ASP A 356 13.64 7.86 48.46
C ASP A 356 14.46 8.73 47.50
N LEU A 357 14.10 10.01 47.41
CA LEU A 357 14.73 10.94 46.49
C LEU A 357 16.21 11.14 46.84
N ARG A 358 17.10 10.68 45.96
CA ARG A 358 18.55 10.81 46.12
C ARG A 358 19.18 11.59 44.99
N THR A 359 20.04 12.53 45.36
CA THR A 359 20.82 13.32 44.43
C THR A 359 21.89 12.48 43.72
N LEU A 360 22.50 12.99 42.68
CA LEU A 360 23.65 12.37 42.03
C LEU A 360 24.87 12.22 42.93
N GLN A 361 24.97 12.98 44.00
CA GLN A 361 25.97 12.81 45.06
C GLN A 361 25.57 11.78 46.13
N GLY A 362 24.30 11.33 46.13
CA GLY A 362 23.78 10.31 47.04
C GLY A 362 23.07 10.86 48.27
N GLU A 363 22.91 12.18 48.41
CA GLU A 363 22.17 12.80 49.50
C GLU A 363 20.66 12.53 49.35
N GLN A 364 19.98 12.30 50.43
CA GLN A 364 18.53 12.23 50.48
C GLN A 364 17.95 13.64 50.65
N VAL A 365 17.11 14.07 49.73
CA VAL A 365 16.48 15.40 49.72
C VAL A 365 14.99 15.35 50.07
N LYS A 366 14.47 16.50 50.49
CA LYS A 366 13.11 16.63 51.05
C LYS A 366 12.06 17.09 50.02
N SER A 367 12.49 17.43 48.82
CA SER A 367 11.59 17.81 47.71
C SER A 367 12.17 17.47 46.34
N TYR A 368 11.31 17.42 45.32
CA TYR A 368 11.77 17.27 43.93
C TYR A 368 12.51 18.48 43.43
N GLU A 369 12.12 19.66 43.89
CA GLU A 369 12.76 20.91 43.54
C GLU A 369 14.21 20.94 44.06
N GLU A 370 14.46 20.50 45.30
CA GLU A 370 15.80 20.33 45.84
C GLU A 370 16.61 19.31 45.05
N LEU A 371 15.99 18.17 44.66
CA LEU A 371 16.62 17.16 43.81
C LEU A 371 17.11 17.76 42.49
N LEU A 372 16.26 18.55 41.82
CA LEU A 372 16.60 19.19 40.55
C LEU A 372 17.74 20.20 40.71
N ILE A 373 17.71 21.03 41.77
CA ILE A 373 18.75 22.02 42.05
C ILE A 373 20.08 21.29 42.32
N ALA A 374 20.09 20.31 43.22
CA ALA A 374 21.28 19.55 43.57
C ALA A 374 21.92 18.88 42.34
N ASN A 375 21.10 18.19 41.54
CA ASN A 375 21.59 17.53 40.35
C ASN A 375 22.09 18.49 39.28
N TRP A 376 21.45 19.65 39.11
CA TRP A 376 21.96 20.72 38.24
C TRP A 376 23.29 21.27 38.68
N LEU A 377 23.48 21.56 39.99
CA LEU A 377 24.75 22.00 40.55
C LEU A 377 25.86 20.96 40.30
N TYR A 378 25.55 19.70 40.58
CA TYR A 378 26.48 18.58 40.34
C TYR A 378 26.90 18.47 38.86
N GLU A 379 25.95 18.52 37.96
CA GLU A 379 26.22 18.43 36.51
C GLU A 379 27.06 19.61 35.98
N LYS A 380 26.91 20.80 36.59
CA LYS A 380 27.70 21.96 36.23
C LYS A 380 29.07 21.98 36.90
N GLY A 381 29.40 20.99 37.71
CA GLY A 381 30.64 20.92 38.46
C GLY A 381 30.75 21.99 39.55
N ILE A 382 29.59 22.48 40.05
CA ILE A 382 29.53 23.46 41.12
C ILE A 382 29.48 22.70 42.45
N ALA A 383 30.52 22.86 43.25
CA ALA A 383 30.59 22.21 44.56
C ALA A 383 29.59 22.85 45.55
N TYR A 384 28.80 22.01 46.21
CA TYR A 384 27.79 22.44 47.17
C TYR A 384 27.74 21.53 48.39
N ALA A 385 27.18 22.03 49.48
CA ALA A 385 26.78 21.29 50.66
C ALA A 385 25.22 21.40 50.78
N TYR A 386 24.55 20.27 51.00
CA TYR A 386 23.10 20.19 51.22
C TYR A 386 22.81 20.35 52.73
N GLU A 387 21.80 21.19 53.08
CA GLU A 387 21.37 21.52 54.45
C GLU A 387 22.54 21.84 55.40
N PRO A 388 23.50 22.72 55.03
CA PRO A 388 24.57 23.07 55.94
C PRO A 388 24.03 23.95 57.07
N LEU A 389 24.73 23.94 58.19
CA LEU A 389 24.48 24.92 59.26
C LEU A 389 24.78 26.32 58.77
N TYR A 390 23.86 27.27 58.98
CA TYR A 390 24.09 28.69 58.65
C TYR A 390 25.06 29.29 59.66
N GLU A 391 26.16 29.85 59.18
CA GLU A 391 27.31 30.25 59.98
C GLU A 391 27.19 31.69 60.53
N LEU A 392 26.26 32.47 59.97
CA LEU A 392 26.12 33.87 60.39
C LEU A 392 25.11 34.02 61.57
N PRO A 393 25.30 35.12 62.36
CA PRO A 393 24.40 35.38 63.50
C PRO A 393 22.95 35.61 63.03
N LEU A 394 22.00 34.86 63.56
CA LEU A 394 20.57 34.98 63.27
C LEU A 394 19.93 36.09 64.11
N LYS A 395 20.05 37.36 63.68
CA LYS A 395 19.51 38.53 64.37
C LYS A 395 18.02 38.69 64.04
N GLY A 396 17.17 38.79 65.07
CA GLY A 396 15.73 39.15 64.93
C GLY A 396 14.76 38.03 64.72
N THR A 397 15.19 36.78 64.50
CA THR A 397 14.29 35.64 64.19
C THR A 397 13.82 34.81 65.39
N GLY A 398 14.50 34.95 66.52
CA GLY A 398 14.30 34.04 67.67
C GLY A 398 14.75 32.59 67.46
N ARG A 399 15.27 32.23 66.28
CA ARG A 399 15.79 30.89 65.94
C ARG A 399 17.24 30.77 66.40
N ARG A 400 17.59 29.62 66.95
CA ARG A 400 18.96 29.30 67.39
C ARG A 400 19.78 28.62 66.30
N ILE A 401 19.10 27.91 65.37
CA ILE A 401 19.75 27.13 64.32
C ILE A 401 18.88 27.30 63.05
N TYR A 402 19.58 27.50 61.91
CA TYR A 402 18.99 27.55 60.60
C TYR A 402 19.84 26.74 59.64
N THR A 403 19.20 25.99 58.74
CA THR A 403 19.85 25.18 57.72
C THR A 403 19.21 25.52 56.35
N PRO A 404 19.87 26.39 55.57
CA PRO A 404 19.44 26.65 54.19
C PRO A 404 19.60 25.39 53.32
N ASP A 405 18.83 25.32 52.22
CA ASP A 405 18.83 24.13 51.37
C ASP A 405 20.24 23.82 50.82
N PHE A 406 20.97 24.82 50.34
CA PHE A 406 22.31 24.62 49.80
C PHE A 406 23.26 25.76 50.18
N LYS A 407 24.57 25.41 50.25
CA LYS A 407 25.69 26.36 50.28
C LYS A 407 26.65 26.01 49.16
N LEU A 408 26.94 26.96 48.28
CA LEU A 408 28.00 26.82 47.29
C LEU A 408 29.35 26.96 47.99
N THR A 409 30.14 25.88 48.04
CA THR A 409 31.35 25.80 48.85
C THR A 409 32.44 26.75 48.39
N ASP A 410 32.54 26.99 47.09
CA ASP A 410 33.59 27.83 46.51
C ASP A 410 33.32 29.34 46.67
N SER A 411 32.05 29.75 46.67
CA SER A 411 31.64 31.17 46.73
C SER A 411 31.05 31.57 48.08
N GLY A 412 30.68 30.59 48.93
CA GLY A 412 30.01 30.84 50.19
C GLY A 412 28.56 31.32 50.07
N ILE A 413 27.99 31.26 48.87
CA ILE A 413 26.62 31.69 48.60
C ILE A 413 25.64 30.62 49.09
N TYR A 414 24.63 31.06 49.82
CA TYR A 414 23.52 30.21 50.24
C TYR A 414 22.36 30.27 49.22
N ILE A 415 21.69 29.15 49.00
CA ILE A 415 20.54 29.03 48.15
C ILE A 415 19.42 28.45 49.01
N GLU A 416 18.23 29.05 48.88
CA GLU A 416 17.00 28.61 49.53
C GLU A 416 15.91 28.52 48.48
N HIS A 417 15.23 27.38 48.43
CA HIS A 417 14.11 27.17 47.53
C HIS A 417 12.79 27.42 48.25
N PHE A 418 12.07 28.45 47.84
CA PHE A 418 10.75 28.76 48.42
C PHE A 418 9.62 28.12 47.59
N GLY A 419 8.85 27.24 48.23
CA GLY A 419 7.70 26.54 47.65
C GLY A 419 6.47 27.44 47.42
N VAL A 420 6.63 28.53 46.68
CA VAL A 420 5.54 29.50 46.43
C VAL A 420 5.14 29.53 44.95
N ARG A 421 3.84 29.80 44.70
CA ARG A 421 3.31 30.04 43.35
C ARG A 421 2.70 31.42 43.25
N ARG A 422 2.95 32.13 42.14
CA ARG A 422 2.24 33.37 41.81
C ARG A 422 0.88 33.07 41.28
N LYS A 423 -0.16 33.68 41.87
CA LYS A 423 -1.54 33.59 41.42
C LYS A 423 -2.07 34.98 41.10
N ARG A 424 -2.49 35.20 39.88
CA ARG A 424 -3.15 36.43 39.49
C ARG A 424 -4.60 36.39 39.92
N MET A 425 -5.01 37.37 40.72
CA MET A 425 -6.36 37.49 41.19
C MET A 425 -7.27 38.15 40.16
N ARG A 426 -8.60 38.10 40.37
CA ARG A 426 -9.58 38.68 39.43
C ARG A 426 -9.48 40.22 39.30
N ASP A 427 -8.94 40.89 40.33
CA ASP A 427 -8.68 42.34 40.33
C ASP A 427 -7.37 42.73 39.64
N GLY A 428 -6.64 41.78 39.09
CA GLY A 428 -5.36 41.99 38.41
C GLY A 428 -4.12 42.01 39.32
N THR A 429 -4.29 41.89 40.63
CA THR A 429 -3.19 41.81 41.60
C THR A 429 -2.55 40.40 41.55
N GLU A 430 -1.23 40.34 41.83
CA GLU A 430 -0.51 39.06 41.97
C GLU A 430 -0.23 38.79 43.44
N HIS A 431 -0.66 37.57 43.87
CA HIS A 431 -0.39 37.09 45.22
C HIS A 431 0.51 35.86 45.20
N LEU A 432 1.44 35.77 46.13
CA LEU A 432 2.17 34.54 46.42
C LEU A 432 1.29 33.60 47.25
N MET A 433 1.20 32.38 46.81
CA MET A 433 0.45 31.32 47.45
C MET A 433 1.41 30.21 47.88
N THR A 434 1.09 29.60 49.02
CA THR A 434 1.79 28.42 49.56
C THR A 434 0.95 27.17 49.41
N ALA A 435 1.55 25.98 49.58
CA ALA A 435 0.79 24.74 49.60
C ALA A 435 -0.32 24.76 50.67
N PRO A 436 -1.45 24.06 50.52
CA PRO A 436 -2.62 24.18 51.37
C PRO A 436 -2.40 23.91 52.85
N TYR A 437 -1.34 23.19 53.19
CA TYR A 437 -0.98 22.80 54.56
C TYR A 437 0.07 23.73 55.19
N ILE A 438 0.48 24.79 54.52
CA ILE A 438 1.47 25.78 55.00
C ILE A 438 0.76 27.07 55.32
N ASP A 439 0.96 27.58 56.54
CA ASP A 439 0.51 28.93 56.90
C ASP A 439 1.24 29.94 56.01
N ARG A 440 0.45 30.57 55.14
CA ARG A 440 0.99 31.46 54.12
C ARG A 440 1.71 32.68 54.70
N ASP A 441 1.07 33.33 55.67
CA ASP A 441 1.53 34.61 56.17
C ASP A 441 2.81 34.43 57.03
N ALA A 442 2.84 33.36 57.81
CA ALA A 442 4.05 32.95 58.53
C ALA A 442 5.19 32.57 57.60
N TYR A 443 4.89 31.82 56.53
CA TYR A 443 5.89 31.40 55.55
C TYR A 443 6.46 32.55 54.73
N LEU A 444 5.63 33.54 54.32
CA LEU A 444 6.08 34.73 53.61
C LEU A 444 6.90 35.65 54.50
N ALA A 445 6.58 35.75 55.79
CA ALA A 445 7.39 36.51 56.75
C ALA A 445 8.80 35.88 56.95
N ASP A 446 8.87 34.53 56.96
CA ASP A 446 10.16 33.83 56.96
C ASP A 446 10.98 34.04 55.65
N MET A 447 10.31 34.23 54.51
CA MET A 447 10.94 34.47 53.21
C MET A 447 11.50 35.88 53.07
N GLU A 448 10.91 36.85 53.76
CA GLU A 448 11.42 38.25 53.73
C GLU A 448 12.63 38.47 54.65
N TRP A 449 12.89 37.55 55.54
CA TRP A 449 14.05 37.59 56.42
C TRP A 449 15.32 37.13 55.73
#